data_f232be6cc0507c5502802b33265066ae
#
_entry.id   f232be6cc0507c5502802b33265066ae
#
_cell.length_a   1.000
_cell.length_b   1.000
_cell.length_c   1.000
_cell.angle_alpha   90.00
_cell.angle_beta   90.00
_cell.angle_gamma   90.00
#
_symmetry.space_group_name_H-M   'P 1'
#
loop_
_entity.id
_entity.type
_entity.pdbx_description
1 polymer ?
#
loop_
_entity_poly.entity_id
_entity_poly.type
_entity_poly.pdbx_seq_one_letter_code
_entity_poly.pdbx_strand_id
1 'polypeptide(L)'
;MTESKRKRVVILGGGFAGVYTALHLEKALKAKDDFEILLINKENYFVFQPMLAEVVSGNVGILDTVSPIRRMLPRTDLHVREIEAIDTKNQTITTTPGFRQQPNVIHYDYLVVALGNVTDFRGLRGLPEHAIPFKNLSDALYIRNHVIHVLEEAAIEHQDERLRRQLLTFVVAGGGFSGVEVVAEINDFVREVIKNYPRINSAEVQVVLLHALDRILPELDEKLARYAQKILARRGVDIRLKTKLEAATGDEALLADGTRIPTKTLISTVPSSPNPLIDMLDLAKERGRLKVDSSLLVAGTNNVYALGDCALVPLVDGGFSPPTAQFAIRQGKTAAQNIVSSIRGGRRTTFQFKELGKLGVLGHRSAVAQVFGINVSGFLAWFLWRTIYLMKLPGWGRRLKVAASWTFDLFLPPELVQLKLTNSMGVAHEHFEPGQEIFRQGDLGDRIYIISSGRAEVVRTEGGQEHSLALLGPGEYFGEMALLNQTTRNATVRCLESLDVLSIHKREFSVLAANLPAMRESFEQVMNQRRSATESVLAKAT
;
A
#
# COMPACT_ATOMS: atom_id res chain seq x y z
N MET A 1 -37.69 -7.54 -27.15
CA MET A 1 -37.30 -6.45 -26.21
C MET A 1 -35.84 -6.70 -25.84
N THR A 2 -34.93 -5.94 -26.42
CA THR A 2 -33.51 -5.99 -26.07
C THR A 2 -33.39 -5.55 -24.61
N GLU A 3 -32.96 -6.46 -23.70
CA GLU A 3 -32.58 -6.07 -22.35
C GLU A 3 -31.54 -4.94 -22.45
N SER A 4 -31.92 -3.75 -22.00
CA SER A 4 -31.00 -2.64 -21.88
C SER A 4 -29.90 -3.08 -20.91
N LYS A 5 -28.70 -3.33 -21.43
CA LYS A 5 -27.55 -3.74 -20.64
C LYS A 5 -27.30 -2.66 -19.58
N ARG A 6 -27.38 -3.03 -18.29
CA ARG A 6 -27.14 -2.12 -17.17
C ARG A 6 -25.79 -1.45 -17.31
N LYS A 7 -25.76 -0.14 -17.05
CA LYS A 7 -24.49 0.62 -17.02
C LYS A 7 -23.62 0.12 -15.89
N ARG A 8 -22.32 -0.06 -16.14
CA ARG A 8 -21.36 -0.54 -15.14
C ARG A 8 -20.46 0.60 -14.70
N VAL A 9 -20.48 0.85 -13.37
CA VAL A 9 -19.59 1.80 -12.72
C VAL A 9 -18.48 1.01 -12.04
N VAL A 10 -17.24 1.14 -12.51
CA VAL A 10 -16.07 0.46 -11.94
C VAL A 10 -15.29 1.46 -11.09
N ILE A 11 -14.96 1.08 -9.86
CA ILE A 11 -14.21 1.87 -8.89
C ILE A 11 -12.89 1.16 -8.60
N LEU A 12 -11.77 1.85 -8.78
CA LEU A 12 -10.44 1.33 -8.56
C LEU A 12 -9.89 1.86 -7.23
N GLY A 13 -9.72 0.96 -6.25
CA GLY A 13 -9.16 1.25 -4.94
C GLY A 13 -10.20 1.32 -3.82
N GLY A 14 -9.92 0.57 -2.73
CA GLY A 14 -10.75 0.43 -1.52
C GLY A 14 -10.38 1.37 -0.38
N GLY A 15 -9.75 2.51 -0.67
CA GLY A 15 -9.46 3.56 0.30
C GLY A 15 -10.67 4.48 0.57
N PHE A 16 -10.42 5.59 1.27
CA PHE A 16 -11.49 6.55 1.61
C PHE A 16 -12.27 7.04 0.38
N ALA A 17 -11.56 7.40 -0.69
CA ALA A 17 -12.20 7.90 -1.89
C ALA A 17 -13.13 6.86 -2.54
N GLY A 18 -12.61 5.65 -2.80
CA GLY A 18 -13.36 4.61 -3.50
C GLY A 18 -14.52 4.04 -2.70
N VAL A 19 -14.29 3.67 -1.43
CA VAL A 19 -15.34 3.12 -0.54
C VAL A 19 -16.48 4.11 -0.34
N TYR A 20 -16.18 5.39 -0.12
CA TYR A 20 -17.25 6.39 0.05
C TYR A 20 -17.94 6.75 -1.27
N THR A 21 -17.26 6.62 -2.42
CA THR A 21 -17.93 6.71 -3.72
C THR A 21 -18.95 5.57 -3.88
N ALA A 22 -18.54 4.32 -3.64
CA ALA A 22 -19.42 3.17 -3.70
C ALA A 22 -20.60 3.31 -2.73
N LEU A 23 -20.36 3.74 -1.49
CA LEU A 23 -21.40 3.96 -0.48
C LEU A 23 -22.46 4.99 -0.93
N HIS A 24 -22.03 6.07 -1.58
CA HIS A 24 -22.96 7.08 -2.10
C HIS A 24 -23.68 6.63 -3.36
N LEU A 25 -23.04 5.82 -4.22
CA LEU A 25 -23.70 5.18 -5.36
C LEU A 25 -24.77 4.19 -4.88
N GLU A 26 -24.46 3.33 -3.89
CA GLU A 26 -25.46 2.42 -3.30
C GLU A 26 -26.68 3.13 -2.75
N LYS A 27 -26.47 4.29 -2.09
CA LYS A 27 -27.59 5.12 -1.58
C LYS A 27 -28.43 5.71 -2.72
N ALA A 28 -27.87 5.93 -3.89
CA ALA A 28 -28.57 6.42 -5.06
C ALA A 28 -29.28 5.33 -5.86
N LEU A 29 -28.95 4.05 -5.63
CA LEU A 29 -29.61 2.92 -6.25
C LEU A 29 -31.07 2.81 -5.80
N LYS A 30 -32.00 2.74 -6.75
CA LYS A 30 -33.42 2.49 -6.55
C LYS A 30 -33.72 1.02 -6.83
N ALA A 31 -34.93 0.53 -6.50
CA ALA A 31 -35.31 -0.88 -6.65
C ALA A 31 -35.29 -1.42 -8.11
N LYS A 32 -35.32 -0.53 -9.12
CA LYS A 32 -35.21 -0.84 -10.56
C LYS A 32 -34.06 -0.02 -11.15
N ASP A 33 -32.82 -0.35 -10.74
CA ASP A 33 -31.68 0.48 -11.11
C ASP A 33 -31.07 0.13 -12.46
N ASP A 34 -30.65 1.18 -13.15
CA ASP A 34 -30.07 1.12 -14.50
C ASP A 34 -28.57 0.88 -14.51
N PHE A 35 -27.92 0.72 -13.32
CA PHE A 35 -26.48 0.53 -13.22
C PHE A 35 -26.07 -0.45 -12.13
N GLU A 36 -24.90 -1.05 -12.30
CA GLU A 36 -24.21 -1.90 -11.33
C GLU A 36 -22.94 -1.24 -10.82
N ILE A 37 -22.52 -1.57 -9.61
CA ILE A 37 -21.32 -1.03 -8.98
C ILE A 37 -20.33 -2.15 -8.75
N LEU A 38 -19.12 -2.00 -9.26
CA LEU A 38 -18.01 -2.91 -9.06
C LEU A 38 -16.84 -2.17 -8.42
N LEU A 39 -16.38 -2.63 -7.27
CA LEU A 39 -15.17 -2.14 -6.61
C LEU A 39 -14.04 -3.14 -6.79
N ILE A 40 -12.91 -2.72 -7.33
CA ILE A 40 -11.69 -3.52 -7.46
C ILE A 40 -10.67 -3.01 -6.45
N ASN A 41 -10.24 -3.90 -5.56
CA ASN A 41 -9.23 -3.59 -4.55
C ASN A 41 -8.40 -4.84 -4.25
N LYS A 42 -7.13 -4.67 -3.93
CA LYS A 42 -6.24 -5.78 -3.56
C LYS A 42 -6.61 -6.44 -2.24
N GLU A 43 -7.25 -5.72 -1.35
CA GLU A 43 -7.66 -6.19 -0.03
C GLU A 43 -9.19 -6.26 0.08
N ASN A 44 -9.71 -7.20 0.88
CA ASN A 44 -11.15 -7.31 1.12
C ASN A 44 -11.66 -6.39 2.26
N TYR A 45 -10.78 -5.53 2.78
CA TYR A 45 -11.07 -4.64 3.89
C TYR A 45 -10.69 -3.19 3.59
N PHE A 46 -11.38 -2.30 4.24
CA PHE A 46 -11.07 -0.88 4.34
C PHE A 46 -10.23 -0.63 5.59
N VAL A 47 -9.16 0.15 5.47
CA VAL A 47 -8.29 0.54 6.59
C VAL A 47 -8.65 1.95 7.05
N PHE A 48 -8.91 2.10 8.34
CA PHE A 48 -9.07 3.41 8.95
C PHE A 48 -7.70 3.99 9.33
N GLN A 49 -6.99 4.51 8.33
CA GLN A 49 -5.59 4.97 8.42
C GLN A 49 -5.25 5.90 9.59
N PRO A 50 -6.15 6.80 10.07
CA PRO A 50 -5.81 7.65 11.21
C PRO A 50 -5.46 6.93 12.51
N MET A 51 -5.74 5.63 12.62
CA MET A 51 -5.39 4.81 13.80
C MET A 51 -4.18 3.89 13.58
N LEU A 52 -3.48 3.99 12.44
CA LEU A 52 -2.35 3.10 12.16
C LEU A 52 -1.18 3.27 13.16
N ALA A 53 -0.93 4.47 13.64
CA ALA A 53 0.14 4.71 14.62
C ALA A 53 -0.15 3.97 15.93
N GLU A 54 -1.41 3.91 16.39
CA GLU A 54 -1.80 3.18 17.60
C GLU A 54 -1.71 1.65 17.44
N VAL A 55 -1.66 1.12 16.20
CA VAL A 55 -1.35 -0.31 15.92
C VAL A 55 0.12 -0.60 16.23
N VAL A 56 1.02 0.34 15.98
CA VAL A 56 2.46 0.17 16.28
C VAL A 56 2.69 0.01 17.77
N SER A 57 2.05 0.83 18.59
CA SER A 57 2.14 0.71 20.07
C SER A 57 1.28 -0.43 20.63
N GLY A 58 0.29 -0.91 19.88
CA GLY A 58 -0.66 -1.92 20.31
C GLY A 58 -1.85 -1.36 21.09
N ASN A 59 -1.99 -0.03 21.17
CA ASN A 59 -3.13 0.63 21.82
C ASN A 59 -4.46 0.34 21.09
N VAL A 60 -4.39 -0.06 19.82
CA VAL A 60 -5.53 -0.52 19.02
C VAL A 60 -5.18 -1.84 18.35
N GLY A 61 -6.06 -2.82 18.46
CA GLY A 61 -5.90 -4.11 17.81
C GLY A 61 -5.91 -3.97 16.28
N ILE A 62 -5.09 -4.79 15.60
CA ILE A 62 -4.97 -4.78 14.13
C ILE A 62 -6.33 -4.87 13.44
N LEU A 63 -7.17 -5.80 13.90
CA LEU A 63 -8.51 -6.03 13.33
C LEU A 63 -9.51 -4.92 13.67
N ASP A 64 -9.20 -4.05 14.63
CA ASP A 64 -10.08 -2.96 15.03
C ASP A 64 -9.94 -1.73 14.14
N THR A 65 -8.81 -1.61 13.42
CA THR A 65 -8.59 -0.54 12.43
C THR A 65 -9.14 -0.85 11.04
N VAL A 66 -9.58 -2.09 10.79
CA VAL A 66 -10.07 -2.52 9.47
C VAL A 66 -11.56 -2.83 9.47
N SER A 67 -12.20 -2.62 8.34
CA SER A 67 -13.63 -2.90 8.13
C SER A 67 -13.83 -3.75 6.88
N PRO A 68 -14.51 -4.90 6.96
CA PRO A 68 -14.81 -5.71 5.78
C PRO A 68 -15.64 -4.91 4.76
N ILE A 69 -15.10 -4.71 3.57
CA ILE A 69 -15.76 -3.93 2.50
C ILE A 69 -17.12 -4.50 2.17
N ARG A 70 -17.27 -5.82 2.09
CA ARG A 70 -18.56 -6.49 1.80
C ARG A 70 -19.67 -6.19 2.82
N ARG A 71 -19.29 -5.89 4.08
CA ARG A 71 -20.26 -5.47 5.11
C ARG A 71 -20.60 -3.99 5.03
N MET A 72 -19.65 -3.18 4.54
CA MET A 72 -19.86 -1.75 4.35
C MET A 72 -20.68 -1.47 3.10
N LEU A 73 -20.53 -2.30 2.08
CA LEU A 73 -21.05 -2.13 0.72
C LEU A 73 -21.79 -3.40 0.26
N PRO A 74 -22.98 -3.67 0.81
CA PRO A 74 -23.71 -4.92 0.53
C PRO A 74 -24.31 -5.01 -0.88
N ARG A 75 -24.38 -3.89 -1.61
CA ARG A 75 -24.94 -3.80 -2.97
C ARG A 75 -23.87 -3.56 -4.04
N THR A 76 -22.59 -3.63 -3.66
CA THR A 76 -21.44 -3.44 -4.54
C THR A 76 -20.74 -4.78 -4.73
N ASP A 77 -20.49 -5.15 -5.98
CA ASP A 77 -19.63 -6.28 -6.28
C ASP A 77 -18.18 -5.91 -5.92
N LEU A 78 -17.54 -6.77 -5.13
CA LEU A 78 -16.15 -6.59 -4.74
C LEU A 78 -15.27 -7.62 -5.42
N HIS A 79 -14.36 -7.18 -6.26
CA HIS A 79 -13.28 -8.00 -6.80
C HIS A 79 -11.99 -7.75 -6.01
N VAL A 80 -11.56 -8.77 -5.25
CA VAL A 80 -10.30 -8.71 -4.51
C VAL A 80 -9.19 -9.16 -5.44
N ARG A 81 -8.59 -8.19 -6.15
CA ARG A 81 -7.56 -8.39 -7.17
C ARG A 81 -6.64 -7.17 -7.26
N GLU A 82 -5.43 -7.38 -7.72
CA GLU A 82 -4.56 -6.29 -8.15
C GLU A 82 -4.93 -5.86 -9.58
N ILE A 83 -4.79 -4.58 -9.85
CA ILE A 83 -5.04 -3.99 -11.16
C ILE A 83 -3.71 -4.02 -11.89
N GLU A 84 -3.69 -4.63 -13.07
CA GLU A 84 -2.49 -4.73 -13.91
C GLU A 84 -2.46 -3.65 -14.99
N ALA A 85 -3.62 -3.38 -15.61
CA ALA A 85 -3.74 -2.38 -16.65
C ALA A 85 -5.10 -1.68 -16.66
N ILE A 86 -5.10 -0.45 -17.13
CA ILE A 86 -6.29 0.38 -17.33
C ILE A 86 -6.24 0.90 -18.76
N ASP A 87 -7.14 0.43 -19.62
CA ASP A 87 -7.28 0.89 -20.99
C ASP A 87 -8.49 1.82 -21.10
N THR A 88 -8.23 3.12 -21.16
CA THR A 88 -9.28 4.13 -21.23
C THR A 88 -9.88 4.27 -22.63
N LYS A 89 -9.19 3.84 -23.69
CA LYS A 89 -9.67 3.88 -25.06
C LYS A 89 -10.70 2.77 -25.33
N ASN A 90 -10.38 1.54 -24.86
CA ASN A 90 -11.27 0.39 -24.98
C ASN A 90 -12.22 0.22 -23.79
N GLN A 91 -12.14 1.10 -22.78
CA GLN A 91 -12.94 1.08 -21.55
C GLN A 91 -12.84 -0.27 -20.82
N THR A 92 -11.63 -0.77 -20.64
CA THR A 92 -11.36 -2.04 -19.97
C THR A 92 -10.34 -1.91 -18.84
N ILE A 93 -10.49 -2.77 -17.85
CA ILE A 93 -9.57 -2.97 -16.73
C ILE A 93 -9.10 -4.41 -16.76
N THR A 94 -7.79 -4.61 -16.71
CA THR A 94 -7.19 -5.94 -16.56
C THR A 94 -6.75 -6.12 -15.11
N THR A 95 -7.12 -7.24 -14.51
CA THR A 95 -6.73 -7.59 -13.14
C THR A 95 -5.94 -8.89 -13.10
N THR A 96 -5.17 -9.06 -12.02
CA THR A 96 -4.45 -10.31 -11.77
C THR A 96 -5.39 -11.52 -11.88
N PRO A 97 -4.89 -12.65 -12.41
CA PRO A 97 -5.66 -13.89 -12.49
C PRO A 97 -6.06 -14.39 -11.09
N GLY A 98 -7.13 -15.19 -11.04
CA GLY A 98 -7.49 -15.96 -9.87
C GLY A 98 -7.00 -17.39 -10.00
N PHE A 99 -7.78 -18.33 -9.45
CA PHE A 99 -7.57 -19.75 -9.70
C PHE A 99 -7.66 -20.15 -11.18
N ARG A 100 -8.39 -19.38 -11.99
CA ARG A 100 -8.30 -19.45 -13.45
C ARG A 100 -7.16 -18.53 -13.87
N GLN A 101 -6.15 -19.08 -14.49
CA GLN A 101 -4.94 -18.33 -14.90
C GLN A 101 -5.13 -17.50 -16.19
N GLN A 102 -6.35 -17.15 -16.52
CA GLN A 102 -6.67 -16.30 -17.67
C GLN A 102 -6.80 -14.84 -17.25
N PRO A 103 -6.42 -13.89 -18.12
CA PRO A 103 -6.64 -12.46 -17.90
C PRO A 103 -8.10 -12.18 -17.61
N ASN A 104 -8.36 -11.47 -16.52
CA ASN A 104 -9.72 -11.03 -16.22
C ASN A 104 -9.90 -9.60 -16.72
N VAL A 105 -10.51 -9.47 -17.90
CA VAL A 105 -10.80 -8.18 -18.54
C VAL A 105 -12.22 -7.73 -18.22
N ILE A 106 -12.35 -6.58 -17.61
CA ILE A 106 -13.60 -6.02 -17.11
C ILE A 106 -13.92 -4.74 -17.90
N HIS A 107 -15.06 -4.73 -18.57
CA HIS A 107 -15.56 -3.51 -19.25
C HIS A 107 -16.28 -2.59 -18.26
N TYR A 108 -16.17 -1.28 -18.49
CA TYR A 108 -16.88 -0.25 -17.74
C TYR A 108 -17.58 0.77 -18.66
N ASP A 109 -18.68 1.33 -18.17
CA ASP A 109 -19.30 2.52 -18.78
C ASP A 109 -18.80 3.79 -18.08
N TYR A 110 -18.58 3.72 -16.76
CA TYR A 110 -18.00 4.79 -15.93
C TYR A 110 -16.86 4.23 -15.08
N LEU A 111 -15.78 4.98 -15.02
CA LEU A 111 -14.59 4.63 -14.23
C LEU A 111 -14.33 5.65 -13.14
N VAL A 112 -14.02 5.16 -11.94
CA VAL A 112 -13.55 5.97 -10.82
C VAL A 112 -12.15 5.53 -10.44
N VAL A 113 -11.17 6.38 -10.68
CA VAL A 113 -9.77 6.15 -10.29
C VAL A 113 -9.53 6.73 -8.89
N ALA A 114 -9.43 5.85 -7.89
CA ALA A 114 -9.25 6.19 -6.48
C ALA A 114 -8.08 5.39 -5.85
N LEU A 115 -6.99 5.24 -6.61
CA LEU A 115 -5.84 4.38 -6.29
C LEU A 115 -4.93 4.95 -5.19
N GLY A 116 -5.17 6.18 -4.75
CA GLY A 116 -4.39 6.82 -3.70
C GLY A 116 -2.93 7.08 -4.10
N ASN A 117 -2.04 7.01 -3.12
CA ASN A 117 -0.61 7.13 -3.29
C ASN A 117 0.12 5.93 -2.66
N VAL A 118 1.37 5.73 -3.05
CA VAL A 118 2.26 4.68 -2.54
C VAL A 118 3.52 5.32 -1.95
N THR A 119 4.25 4.57 -1.12
CA THR A 119 5.59 4.97 -0.70
C THR A 119 6.52 4.90 -1.91
N ASP A 120 7.31 5.94 -2.11
CA ASP A 120 8.23 6.04 -3.23
C ASP A 120 9.60 6.50 -2.71
N PHE A 121 10.56 5.59 -2.75
CA PHE A 121 11.93 5.85 -2.33
C PHE A 121 12.86 6.23 -3.49
N ARG A 122 12.32 6.47 -4.70
CA ARG A 122 13.12 6.80 -5.88
C ARG A 122 14.06 7.98 -5.62
N GLY A 123 15.33 7.78 -5.95
CA GLY A 123 16.39 8.78 -5.80
C GLY A 123 17.01 8.88 -4.40
N LEU A 124 16.56 8.09 -3.44
CA LEU A 124 17.17 7.99 -2.12
C LEU A 124 17.91 6.65 -1.99
N ARG A 125 19.24 6.71 -1.94
CA ARG A 125 20.10 5.53 -1.97
C ARG A 125 19.91 4.64 -0.74
N GLY A 126 19.64 3.34 -0.96
CA GLY A 126 19.49 2.32 0.07
C GLY A 126 18.20 2.44 0.91
N LEU A 127 17.32 3.41 0.65
CA LEU A 127 16.05 3.50 1.37
C LEU A 127 15.06 2.39 0.97
N PRO A 128 14.96 1.98 -0.31
CA PRO A 128 14.10 0.86 -0.69
C PRO A 128 14.42 -0.43 0.07
N GLU A 129 15.71 -0.66 0.38
CA GLU A 129 16.23 -1.88 0.99
C GLU A 129 16.22 -1.82 2.52
N HIS A 130 16.44 -0.64 3.11
CA HIS A 130 16.75 -0.51 4.54
C HIS A 130 15.77 0.33 5.35
N ALA A 131 14.90 1.11 4.70
CA ALA A 131 13.89 1.88 5.41
C ALA A 131 12.53 1.16 5.44
N ILE A 132 11.91 1.16 6.60
CA ILE A 132 10.56 0.61 6.78
C ILE A 132 9.55 1.70 6.40
N PRO A 133 8.68 1.49 5.41
CA PRO A 133 7.61 2.44 5.10
C PRO A 133 6.56 2.47 6.23
N PHE A 134 5.84 3.59 6.33
CA PHE A 134 4.67 3.68 7.20
C PHE A 134 3.48 4.23 6.42
N LYS A 135 2.74 3.36 5.76
CA LYS A 135 1.64 3.72 4.87
C LYS A 135 0.40 2.85 5.02
N ASN A 136 0.56 1.58 5.26
CA ASN A 136 -0.52 0.59 5.32
C ASN A 136 -0.49 -0.22 6.62
N LEU A 137 -1.47 -1.11 6.79
CA LEU A 137 -1.61 -1.91 8.01
C LEU A 137 -0.45 -2.90 8.20
N SER A 138 0.05 -3.49 7.12
CA SER A 138 1.19 -4.41 7.20
C SER A 138 2.46 -3.70 7.62
N ASP A 139 2.66 -2.45 7.21
CA ASP A 139 3.80 -1.63 7.65
C ASP A 139 3.74 -1.40 9.17
N ALA A 140 2.57 -1.02 9.70
CA ALA A 140 2.39 -0.79 11.14
C ALA A 140 2.68 -2.06 11.96
N LEU A 141 2.19 -3.22 11.49
CA LEU A 141 2.46 -4.50 12.13
C LEU A 141 3.93 -4.91 12.03
N TYR A 142 4.54 -4.68 10.86
CA TYR A 142 5.96 -4.95 10.66
C TYR A 142 6.82 -4.08 11.59
N ILE A 143 6.54 -2.78 11.68
CA ILE A 143 7.23 -1.86 12.60
C ILE A 143 7.13 -2.35 14.04
N ARG A 144 5.91 -2.70 14.51
CA ARG A 144 5.71 -3.25 15.85
C ARG A 144 6.58 -4.48 16.10
N ASN A 145 6.51 -5.47 15.22
CA ASN A 145 7.28 -6.71 15.33
C ASN A 145 8.79 -6.45 15.29
N HIS A 146 9.22 -5.52 14.43
CA HIS A 146 10.62 -5.13 14.30
C HIS A 146 11.14 -4.45 15.57
N VAL A 147 10.37 -3.52 16.15
CA VAL A 147 10.72 -2.84 17.41
C VAL A 147 10.90 -3.87 18.54
N ILE A 148 9.99 -4.84 18.67
CA ILE A 148 10.11 -5.90 19.66
C ILE A 148 11.36 -6.74 19.36
N HIS A 149 11.57 -7.14 18.11
CA HIS A 149 12.73 -7.94 17.72
C HIS A 149 14.07 -7.28 18.07
N VAL A 150 14.26 -6.00 17.74
CA VAL A 150 15.53 -5.32 18.05
C VAL A 150 15.73 -5.13 19.58
N LEU A 151 14.65 -5.05 20.37
CA LEU A 151 14.75 -5.04 21.83
C LEU A 151 15.17 -6.41 22.40
N GLU A 152 14.63 -7.52 21.85
CA GLU A 152 15.08 -8.88 22.22
C GLU A 152 16.56 -9.08 21.89
N GLU A 153 17.01 -8.67 20.70
CA GLU A 153 18.43 -8.74 20.32
C GLU A 153 19.30 -7.86 21.23
N ALA A 154 18.88 -6.62 21.52
CA ALA A 154 19.61 -5.73 22.42
C ALA A 154 19.71 -6.27 23.86
N ALA A 155 18.73 -7.06 24.31
CA ALA A 155 18.73 -7.65 25.65
C ALA A 155 19.80 -8.73 25.83
N ILE A 156 20.23 -9.39 24.75
CA ILE A 156 21.25 -10.44 24.76
C ILE A 156 22.62 -9.95 24.27
N GLU A 157 22.65 -8.82 23.53
CA GLU A 157 23.90 -8.27 23.02
C GLU A 157 24.69 -7.56 24.13
N HIS A 158 25.89 -8.08 24.45
CA HIS A 158 26.76 -7.55 25.49
C HIS A 158 28.19 -7.31 25.03
N GLN A 159 28.54 -7.80 23.85
CA GLN A 159 29.93 -7.81 23.37
C GLN A 159 30.21 -6.65 22.41
N ASP A 160 29.22 -6.26 21.60
CA ASP A 160 29.35 -5.19 20.62
C ASP A 160 28.49 -3.97 21.03
N GLU A 161 29.15 -2.99 21.66
CA GLU A 161 28.50 -1.72 22.05
C GLU A 161 27.97 -0.94 20.84
N ARG A 162 28.60 -1.07 19.67
CA ARG A 162 28.15 -0.41 18.45
C ARG A 162 26.85 -1.02 17.97
N LEU A 163 26.78 -2.35 17.88
CA LEU A 163 25.57 -3.06 17.51
C LEU A 163 24.44 -2.78 18.49
N ARG A 164 24.74 -2.83 19.81
CA ARG A 164 23.77 -2.52 20.85
C ARG A 164 23.19 -1.11 20.70
N ARG A 165 24.02 -0.11 20.40
CA ARG A 165 23.57 1.25 20.12
C ARG A 165 22.67 1.30 18.87
N GLN A 166 23.02 0.59 17.81
CA GLN A 166 22.22 0.52 16.58
C GLN A 166 20.83 -0.09 16.86
N LEU A 167 20.75 -1.15 17.67
CA LEU A 167 19.51 -1.83 18.05
C LEU A 167 18.58 -0.94 18.89
N LEU A 168 19.14 -0.07 19.74
CA LEU A 168 18.40 0.81 20.65
C LEU A 168 18.17 2.22 20.09
N THR A 169 18.54 2.47 18.83
CA THR A 169 18.29 3.74 18.16
C THR A 169 17.19 3.59 17.11
N PHE A 170 16.10 4.34 17.29
CA PHE A 170 14.91 4.35 16.43
C PHE A 170 14.85 5.67 15.70
N VAL A 171 14.94 5.65 14.37
CA VAL A 171 14.94 6.86 13.54
C VAL A 171 13.66 6.92 12.72
N VAL A 172 12.96 8.04 12.80
CA VAL A 172 11.79 8.34 11.96
C VAL A 172 12.10 9.52 11.07
N ALA A 173 11.99 9.34 9.75
CA ALA A 173 12.19 10.39 8.76
C ALA A 173 10.84 10.93 8.28
N GLY A 174 10.63 12.25 8.52
CA GLY A 174 9.40 12.97 8.16
C GLY A 174 8.68 13.55 9.38
N GLY A 175 8.60 14.87 9.48
CA GLY A 175 7.95 15.58 10.60
C GLY A 175 6.53 16.08 10.28
N GLY A 176 5.83 15.50 9.28
CA GLY A 176 4.40 15.66 9.08
C GLY A 176 3.57 14.83 10.07
N PHE A 177 2.23 14.81 9.93
CA PHE A 177 1.34 14.08 10.85
C PHE A 177 1.75 12.62 11.06
N SER A 178 1.92 11.85 9.99
CA SER A 178 2.26 10.42 10.09
C SER A 178 3.57 10.15 10.85
N GLY A 179 4.62 10.96 10.58
CA GLY A 179 5.91 10.78 11.26
C GLY A 179 5.85 11.20 12.72
N VAL A 180 5.14 12.28 13.04
CA VAL A 180 4.94 12.74 14.42
C VAL A 180 4.13 11.73 15.23
N GLU A 181 3.07 11.17 14.66
CA GLU A 181 2.24 10.16 15.32
C GLU A 181 3.01 8.86 15.55
N VAL A 182 3.71 8.35 14.52
CA VAL A 182 4.45 7.08 14.66
C VAL A 182 5.66 7.22 15.59
N VAL A 183 6.39 8.34 15.57
CA VAL A 183 7.51 8.53 16.52
C VAL A 183 7.04 8.66 17.95
N ALA A 184 5.88 9.29 18.18
CA ALA A 184 5.29 9.41 19.49
C ALA A 184 4.87 8.03 20.06
N GLU A 185 4.20 7.23 19.22
CA GLU A 185 3.76 5.88 19.62
C GLU A 185 4.95 4.93 19.83
N ILE A 186 5.99 4.97 18.99
CA ILE A 186 7.22 4.18 19.19
C ILE A 186 7.92 4.60 20.48
N ASN A 187 8.07 5.90 20.73
CA ASN A 187 8.71 6.39 21.94
C ASN A 187 7.99 5.92 23.20
N ASP A 188 6.67 6.05 23.23
CA ASP A 188 5.88 5.61 24.39
C ASP A 188 5.92 4.08 24.55
N PHE A 189 5.78 3.34 23.45
CA PHE A 189 5.84 1.87 23.44
C PHE A 189 7.20 1.37 23.96
N VAL A 190 8.30 1.83 23.37
CA VAL A 190 9.65 1.38 23.76
C VAL A 190 9.93 1.70 25.23
N ARG A 191 9.62 2.93 25.69
CA ARG A 191 9.86 3.33 27.09
C ARG A 191 9.01 2.57 28.09
N GLU A 192 7.83 2.10 27.70
CA GLU A 192 7.00 1.26 28.54
C GLU A 192 7.51 -0.18 28.58
N VAL A 193 7.80 -0.77 27.41
CA VAL A 193 8.17 -2.19 27.33
C VAL A 193 9.57 -2.49 27.84
N ILE A 194 10.53 -1.54 27.77
CA ILE A 194 11.89 -1.77 28.30
C ILE A 194 11.91 -2.05 29.81
N LYS A 195 10.87 -1.70 30.55
CA LYS A 195 10.72 -2.09 31.96
C LYS A 195 10.73 -3.60 32.16
N ASN A 196 10.41 -4.38 31.11
CA ASN A 196 10.46 -5.84 31.11
C ASN A 196 11.83 -6.39 30.67
N TYR A 197 12.79 -5.53 30.32
CA TYR A 197 14.15 -5.90 29.91
C TYR A 197 15.19 -5.42 30.95
N PRO A 198 15.49 -6.19 32.01
CA PRO A 198 16.36 -5.73 33.11
C PRO A 198 17.77 -5.32 32.69
N ARG A 199 18.19 -5.78 31.49
CA ARG A 199 19.54 -5.52 30.97
C ARG A 199 19.61 -4.30 30.03
N ILE A 200 18.48 -3.66 29.73
CA ILE A 200 18.44 -2.44 28.91
C ILE A 200 18.22 -1.24 29.83
N ASN A 201 19.19 -0.33 29.85
CA ASN A 201 19.02 0.94 30.54
C ASN A 201 18.19 1.89 29.67
N SER A 202 17.20 2.55 30.25
CA SER A 202 16.36 3.52 29.53
C SER A 202 17.16 4.69 28.92
N ALA A 203 18.31 5.01 29.45
CA ALA A 203 19.22 6.04 28.92
C ALA A 203 19.93 5.63 27.63
N GLU A 204 20.02 4.33 27.31
CA GLU A 204 20.59 3.82 26.07
C GLU A 204 19.64 3.98 24.87
N VAL A 205 18.33 4.09 25.13
CA VAL A 205 17.31 4.20 24.09
C VAL A 205 17.29 5.61 23.51
N GLN A 206 17.48 5.67 22.19
CA GLN A 206 17.40 6.91 21.42
C GLN A 206 16.25 6.84 20.42
N VAL A 207 15.38 7.85 20.43
CA VAL A 207 14.29 8.02 19.48
C VAL A 207 14.49 9.35 18.77
N VAL A 208 14.71 9.30 17.46
CA VAL A 208 15.10 10.46 16.65
C VAL A 208 14.04 10.74 15.60
N LEU A 209 13.59 12.00 15.51
CA LEU A 209 12.73 12.48 14.44
C LEU A 209 13.51 13.43 13.53
N LEU A 210 13.68 13.05 12.27
CA LEU A 210 14.31 13.86 11.24
C LEU A 210 13.28 14.64 10.44
N HIS A 211 13.50 15.94 10.25
CA HIS A 211 12.63 16.76 9.42
C HIS A 211 13.40 17.77 8.59
N ALA A 212 13.08 17.83 7.29
CA ALA A 212 13.79 18.71 6.35
C ALA A 212 13.45 20.21 6.53
N LEU A 213 12.30 20.52 7.11
CA LEU A 213 11.83 21.89 7.33
C LEU A 213 12.27 22.41 8.71
N ASP A 214 11.97 23.69 8.97
CA ASP A 214 12.32 24.40 10.20
C ASP A 214 11.40 24.12 11.38
N ARG A 215 10.28 23.39 11.16
CA ARG A 215 9.33 22.99 12.21
C ARG A 215 8.61 21.70 11.83
N ILE A 216 8.25 20.89 12.80
CA ILE A 216 7.36 19.74 12.60
C ILE A 216 5.91 20.23 12.39
N LEU A 217 5.05 19.35 11.83
CA LEU A 217 3.63 19.65 11.57
C LEU A 217 3.44 20.98 10.82
N PRO A 218 4.09 21.17 9.66
CA PRO A 218 4.05 22.44 8.93
C PRO A 218 2.61 22.84 8.50
N GLU A 219 1.70 21.88 8.48
CA GLU A 219 0.29 22.08 8.14
C GLU A 219 -0.54 22.73 9.26
N LEU A 220 -0.01 22.77 10.49
CA LEU A 220 -0.68 23.38 11.65
C LEU A 220 -0.22 24.81 11.90
N ASP A 221 -1.00 25.51 12.70
CA ASP A 221 -0.60 26.79 13.29
C ASP A 221 0.73 26.65 14.05
N GLU A 222 1.57 27.68 13.97
CA GLU A 222 2.93 27.64 14.54
C GLU A 222 2.91 27.38 16.06
N LYS A 223 1.93 27.91 16.79
CA LYS A 223 1.82 27.70 18.24
C LYS A 223 1.57 26.22 18.58
N LEU A 224 0.73 25.54 17.80
CA LEU A 224 0.47 24.10 17.95
C LEU A 224 1.68 23.27 17.56
N ALA A 225 2.36 23.61 16.46
CA ALA A 225 3.58 22.94 16.04
C ALA A 225 4.69 23.04 17.10
N ARG A 226 4.92 24.22 17.65
CA ARG A 226 5.87 24.44 18.75
C ARG A 226 5.47 23.69 20.03
N TYR A 227 4.17 23.65 20.34
CA TYR A 227 3.68 22.86 21.47
C TYR A 227 4.00 21.36 21.26
N ALA A 228 3.70 20.80 20.08
CA ALA A 228 3.99 19.41 19.75
C ALA A 228 5.48 19.10 19.88
N GLN A 229 6.34 19.95 19.34
CA GLN A 229 7.79 19.81 19.43
C GLN A 229 8.28 19.81 20.88
N LYS A 230 7.77 20.73 21.71
CA LYS A 230 8.12 20.80 23.13
C LYS A 230 7.68 19.55 23.90
N ILE A 231 6.51 19.01 23.62
CA ILE A 231 6.01 17.79 24.29
C ILE A 231 6.85 16.58 23.91
N LEU A 232 7.12 16.36 22.63
CA LEU A 232 7.94 15.24 22.17
C LEU A 232 9.38 15.31 22.73
N ALA A 233 10.02 16.49 22.66
CA ALA A 233 11.35 16.70 23.22
C ALA A 233 11.40 16.41 24.74
N ARG A 234 10.40 16.86 25.52
CA ARG A 234 10.30 16.56 26.95
C ARG A 234 10.17 15.07 27.25
N ARG A 235 9.64 14.30 26.30
CA ARG A 235 9.53 12.82 26.42
C ARG A 235 10.75 12.08 25.93
N GLY A 236 11.81 12.81 25.54
CA GLY A 236 13.08 12.25 25.14
C GLY A 236 13.17 11.89 23.66
N VAL A 237 12.32 12.48 22.80
CA VAL A 237 12.49 12.41 21.34
C VAL A 237 13.50 13.48 20.91
N ASP A 238 14.59 13.08 20.26
CA ASP A 238 15.58 13.97 19.64
C ASP A 238 15.02 14.48 18.29
N ILE A 239 14.61 15.74 18.23
CA ILE A 239 14.00 16.33 17.04
C ILE A 239 15.05 17.13 16.29
N ARG A 240 15.43 16.66 15.11
CA ARG A 240 16.39 17.31 14.22
C ARG A 240 15.67 17.99 13.06
N LEU A 241 15.55 19.30 13.16
CA LEU A 241 14.98 20.16 12.12
C LEU A 241 16.03 20.55 11.08
N LYS A 242 15.57 21.01 9.91
CA LYS A 242 16.43 21.36 8.76
C LYS A 242 17.39 20.23 8.38
N THR A 243 17.01 19.01 8.70
CA THR A 243 17.81 17.81 8.54
C THR A 243 17.17 16.90 7.50
N LYS A 244 17.88 16.68 6.41
CA LYS A 244 17.41 15.87 5.29
C LYS A 244 18.14 14.53 5.29
N LEU A 245 17.35 13.44 5.24
CA LEU A 245 17.86 12.11 4.98
C LEU A 245 18.32 12.01 3.52
N GLU A 246 19.50 11.46 3.28
CA GLU A 246 20.09 11.31 1.94
C GLU A 246 20.17 9.84 1.52
N ALA A 247 20.57 8.97 2.43
CA ALA A 247 20.73 7.55 2.16
C ALA A 247 20.54 6.71 3.42
N ALA A 248 20.42 5.40 3.24
CA ALA A 248 20.39 4.43 4.33
C ALA A 248 21.23 3.20 3.99
N THR A 249 21.74 2.56 5.04
CA THR A 249 22.31 1.21 4.97
C THR A 249 21.63 0.34 6.03
N GLY A 250 21.97 -0.94 6.08
CA GLY A 250 21.47 -1.83 7.15
C GLY A 250 21.93 -1.47 8.56
N ASP A 251 22.84 -0.49 8.69
CA ASP A 251 23.52 -0.13 9.95
C ASP A 251 23.34 1.33 10.36
N GLU A 252 22.98 2.20 9.45
CA GLU A 252 22.95 3.64 9.71
C GLU A 252 22.07 4.43 8.73
N ALA A 253 21.55 5.55 9.20
CA ALA A 253 20.93 6.58 8.39
C ALA A 253 21.96 7.67 8.08
N LEU A 254 22.11 8.06 6.80
CA LEU A 254 23.02 9.08 6.33
C LEU A 254 22.25 10.37 6.04
N LEU A 255 22.72 11.47 6.62
CA LEU A 255 22.13 12.80 6.46
C LEU A 255 22.87 13.59 5.39
N ALA A 256 22.19 14.56 4.79
CA ALA A 256 22.76 15.41 3.72
C ALA A 256 23.95 16.28 4.15
N ASP A 257 24.14 16.50 5.44
CA ASP A 257 25.30 17.19 6.02
C ASP A 257 26.50 16.27 6.29
N GLY A 258 26.41 14.98 5.92
CA GLY A 258 27.42 13.96 6.16
C GLY A 258 27.31 13.27 7.52
N THR A 259 26.41 13.71 8.41
CA THR A 259 26.19 13.05 9.71
C THR A 259 25.64 11.64 9.50
N ARG A 260 26.13 10.69 10.31
CA ARG A 260 25.66 9.29 10.32
C ARG A 260 25.01 8.98 11.65
N ILE A 261 23.83 8.39 11.62
CA ILE A 261 23.10 7.96 12.81
C ILE A 261 23.07 6.42 12.80
N PRO A 262 23.84 5.77 13.70
CA PRO A 262 23.80 4.32 13.82
C PRO A 262 22.41 3.83 14.23
N THR A 263 21.78 2.99 13.40
CA THR A 263 20.43 2.45 13.67
C THR A 263 20.16 1.20 12.86
N LYS A 264 19.42 0.27 13.44
CA LYS A 264 18.79 -0.88 12.77
C LYS A 264 17.31 -0.61 12.45
N THR A 265 16.78 0.56 12.89
CA THR A 265 15.38 0.91 12.73
C THR A 265 15.25 2.30 12.10
N LEU A 266 15.11 2.33 10.79
CA LEU A 266 14.80 3.56 10.05
C LEU A 266 13.38 3.45 9.49
N ILE A 267 12.48 4.29 9.97
CA ILE A 267 11.10 4.37 9.48
C ILE A 267 10.96 5.62 8.62
N SER A 268 10.45 5.45 7.40
CA SER A 268 10.25 6.57 6.49
C SER A 268 8.76 6.83 6.25
N THR A 269 8.37 8.07 6.49
CA THR A 269 7.04 8.59 6.15
C THR A 269 7.07 9.49 4.92
N VAL A 270 8.22 9.56 4.26
CA VAL A 270 8.49 10.36 3.06
C VAL A 270 9.44 9.57 2.12
N PRO A 271 9.40 9.84 0.83
CA PRO A 271 8.35 10.52 0.07
C PRO A 271 7.15 9.63 -0.23
N SER A 272 6.06 10.23 -0.71
CA SER A 272 4.93 9.50 -1.30
C SER A 272 4.69 9.96 -2.73
N SER A 273 4.33 9.03 -3.59
CA SER A 273 4.05 9.23 -5.02
C SER A 273 2.67 8.69 -5.35
N PRO A 274 1.98 9.22 -6.35
CA PRO A 274 0.80 8.56 -6.89
C PRO A 274 1.10 7.11 -7.29
N ASN A 275 0.05 6.27 -7.33
CA ASN A 275 0.20 4.87 -7.72
C ASN A 275 0.83 4.77 -9.11
N PRO A 276 1.82 3.89 -9.36
CA PRO A 276 2.49 3.74 -10.66
C PRO A 276 1.56 3.49 -11.84
N LEU A 277 0.40 2.88 -11.63
CA LEU A 277 -0.63 2.73 -12.66
C LEU A 277 -1.10 4.08 -13.23
N ILE A 278 -1.00 5.16 -12.47
CA ILE A 278 -1.35 6.52 -12.94
C ILE A 278 -0.35 6.99 -14.01
N ASP A 279 0.93 6.67 -13.84
CA ASP A 279 1.97 7.07 -14.80
C ASP A 279 1.78 6.39 -16.16
N MET A 280 1.24 5.17 -16.18
CA MET A 280 0.96 4.39 -17.40
C MET A 280 -0.26 4.90 -18.18
N LEU A 281 -1.15 5.70 -17.56
CA LEU A 281 -2.35 6.19 -18.23
C LEU A 281 -2.01 7.29 -19.26
N ASP A 282 -2.55 7.18 -20.45
CA ASP A 282 -2.52 8.24 -21.49
C ASP A 282 -3.60 9.29 -21.20
N LEU A 283 -3.49 9.95 -20.03
CA LEU A 283 -4.41 10.97 -19.56
C LEU A 283 -3.63 12.19 -19.04
N ALA A 284 -4.26 13.35 -19.02
CA ALA A 284 -3.65 14.58 -18.54
C ALA A 284 -3.24 14.47 -17.07
N LYS A 285 -1.96 14.72 -16.80
CA LYS A 285 -1.33 14.66 -15.45
C LYS A 285 -0.60 15.95 -15.15
N GLU A 286 -0.55 16.28 -13.88
CA GLU A 286 0.30 17.33 -13.34
C GLU A 286 0.83 16.89 -11.99
N ARG A 287 2.14 17.03 -11.75
CA ARG A 287 2.82 16.56 -10.53
C ARG A 287 2.55 15.07 -10.23
N GLY A 288 2.49 14.22 -11.28
CA GLY A 288 2.20 12.79 -11.17
C GLY A 288 0.75 12.42 -10.84
N ARG A 289 -0.17 13.39 -10.71
CA ARG A 289 -1.59 13.17 -10.42
C ARG A 289 -2.46 13.42 -11.64
N LEU A 290 -3.60 12.74 -11.73
CA LEU A 290 -4.58 12.96 -12.79
C LEU A 290 -5.21 14.35 -12.65
N LYS A 291 -5.20 15.10 -13.76
CA LYS A 291 -5.80 16.43 -13.83
C LYS A 291 -7.31 16.29 -14.02
N VAL A 292 -8.08 16.84 -13.10
CA VAL A 292 -9.55 16.80 -13.14
C VAL A 292 -10.13 18.22 -13.17
N ASP A 293 -11.36 18.32 -13.68
CA ASP A 293 -12.15 19.53 -13.55
C ASP A 293 -12.82 19.65 -12.16
N SER A 294 -13.55 20.71 -11.94
CA SER A 294 -14.29 20.94 -10.68
C SER A 294 -15.40 19.91 -10.42
N SER A 295 -15.81 19.14 -11.41
CA SER A 295 -16.77 18.04 -11.27
C SER A 295 -16.11 16.69 -11.00
N LEU A 296 -14.77 16.65 -10.84
CA LEU A 296 -13.91 15.47 -10.65
C LEU A 296 -13.77 14.60 -11.91
N LEU A 297 -14.15 15.10 -13.07
CA LEU A 297 -13.98 14.42 -14.34
C LEU A 297 -12.55 14.64 -14.85
N VAL A 298 -11.91 13.57 -15.31
CA VAL A 298 -10.55 13.65 -15.87
C VAL A 298 -10.58 14.41 -17.21
N ALA A 299 -9.68 15.36 -17.36
CA ALA A 299 -9.59 16.18 -18.56
C ALA A 299 -9.46 15.33 -19.84
N GLY A 300 -10.26 15.64 -20.86
CA GLY A 300 -10.30 14.89 -22.12
C GLY A 300 -11.15 13.63 -22.11
N THR A 301 -11.86 13.33 -21.00
CA THR A 301 -12.77 12.18 -20.92
C THR A 301 -14.21 12.60 -20.62
N ASN A 302 -15.16 11.69 -20.84
CA ASN A 302 -16.59 11.94 -20.56
C ASN A 302 -17.14 11.05 -19.43
N ASN A 303 -16.39 10.02 -19.02
CA ASN A 303 -16.83 8.96 -18.13
C ASN A 303 -15.76 8.47 -17.15
N VAL A 304 -14.58 9.11 -17.12
CA VAL A 304 -13.50 8.78 -16.16
C VAL A 304 -13.41 9.86 -15.10
N TYR A 305 -13.62 9.49 -13.84
CA TYR A 305 -13.49 10.34 -12.67
C TYR A 305 -12.23 9.97 -11.90
N ALA A 306 -11.54 10.95 -11.33
CA ALA A 306 -10.42 10.69 -10.44
C ALA A 306 -10.53 11.51 -9.16
N LEU A 307 -10.18 10.90 -8.02
CA LEU A 307 -10.35 11.52 -6.70
C LEU A 307 -9.40 10.94 -5.66
N GLY A 308 -9.26 11.65 -4.54
CA GLY A 308 -8.30 11.33 -3.49
C GLY A 308 -6.87 11.71 -3.89
N ASP A 309 -5.89 11.00 -3.34
CA ASP A 309 -4.48 11.38 -3.43
C ASP A 309 -3.91 11.25 -4.85
N CYS A 310 -4.52 10.44 -5.72
CA CYS A 310 -4.10 10.26 -7.12
C CYS A 310 -4.63 11.33 -8.09
N ALA A 311 -5.48 12.25 -7.60
CA ALA A 311 -6.08 13.30 -8.41
C ALA A 311 -5.67 14.70 -7.96
N LEU A 312 -5.55 15.63 -8.91
CA LEU A 312 -5.31 17.04 -8.67
C LEU A 312 -6.64 17.79 -8.78
N VAL A 313 -7.37 17.86 -7.66
CA VAL A 313 -8.73 18.41 -7.60
C VAL A 313 -8.68 19.91 -7.29
N PRO A 314 -9.17 20.78 -8.19
CA PRO A 314 -9.16 22.22 -7.96
C PRO A 314 -10.13 22.63 -6.85
N LEU A 315 -9.74 23.65 -6.08
CA LEU A 315 -10.57 24.28 -5.05
C LEU A 315 -11.14 25.60 -5.58
N VAL A 316 -12.30 25.99 -5.06
CA VAL A 316 -12.99 27.23 -5.47
C VAL A 316 -12.17 28.48 -5.13
N ASP A 317 -11.47 28.45 -4.00
CA ASP A 317 -10.64 29.56 -3.50
C ASP A 317 -9.24 29.59 -4.15
N GLY A 318 -9.02 28.76 -5.17
CA GLY A 318 -7.74 28.57 -5.84
C GLY A 318 -6.88 27.46 -5.22
N GLY A 319 -5.88 26.98 -6.00
CA GLY A 319 -5.06 25.85 -5.59
C GLY A 319 -5.77 24.49 -5.72
N PHE A 320 -5.26 23.51 -4.99
CA PHE A 320 -5.73 22.11 -5.08
C PHE A 320 -6.00 21.52 -3.71
N SER A 321 -6.91 20.56 -3.66
CA SER A 321 -7.23 19.84 -2.43
C SER A 321 -6.02 19.07 -1.89
N PRO A 322 -5.74 19.16 -0.57
CA PRO A 322 -4.70 18.36 0.05
C PRO A 322 -5.08 16.86 0.07
N PRO A 323 -4.09 15.95 0.04
CA PRO A 323 -4.31 14.50 0.07
C PRO A 323 -4.70 14.04 1.49
N THR A 324 -5.94 14.27 1.87
CA THR A 324 -6.46 13.88 3.20
C THR A 324 -7.78 13.13 3.10
N ALA A 325 -8.03 12.25 4.08
CA ALA A 325 -9.24 11.44 4.15
C ALA A 325 -10.53 12.28 4.12
N GLN A 326 -10.54 13.46 4.75
CA GLN A 326 -11.73 14.31 4.77
C GLN A 326 -12.09 14.88 3.38
N PHE A 327 -11.09 15.21 2.55
CA PHE A 327 -11.32 15.60 1.16
C PHE A 327 -11.76 14.38 0.33
N ALA A 328 -11.05 13.26 0.45
CA ALA A 328 -11.34 12.03 -0.28
C ALA A 328 -12.80 11.54 -0.08
N ILE A 329 -13.31 11.56 1.16
CA ILE A 329 -14.69 11.18 1.49
C ILE A 329 -15.70 12.08 0.77
N ARG A 330 -15.47 13.39 0.73
CA ARG A 330 -16.41 14.35 0.13
C ARG A 330 -16.31 14.37 -1.40
N GLN A 331 -15.11 14.19 -1.94
CA GLN A 331 -14.92 13.95 -3.36
C GLN A 331 -15.67 12.69 -3.81
N GLY A 332 -15.64 11.61 -3.00
CA GLY A 332 -16.41 10.39 -3.26
C GLY A 332 -17.92 10.65 -3.35
N LYS A 333 -18.45 11.50 -2.48
CA LYS A 333 -19.86 11.93 -2.55
C LYS A 333 -20.16 12.68 -3.84
N THR A 334 -19.34 13.66 -4.19
CA THR A 334 -19.54 14.48 -5.41
C THR A 334 -19.40 13.63 -6.68
N ALA A 335 -18.39 12.74 -6.75
CA ALA A 335 -18.21 11.83 -7.87
C ALA A 335 -19.43 10.93 -8.07
N ALA A 336 -19.93 10.32 -6.99
CA ALA A 336 -21.14 9.49 -7.04
C ALA A 336 -22.36 10.26 -7.56
N GLN A 337 -22.58 11.48 -7.05
CA GLN A 337 -23.66 12.35 -7.53
C GLN A 337 -23.53 12.66 -9.02
N ASN A 338 -22.32 12.99 -9.48
CA ASN A 338 -22.03 13.34 -10.86
C ASN A 338 -22.17 12.14 -11.80
N ILE A 339 -21.76 10.94 -11.38
CA ILE A 339 -21.97 9.71 -12.14
C ILE A 339 -23.46 9.41 -12.30
N VAL A 340 -24.23 9.47 -11.21
CA VAL A 340 -25.69 9.25 -11.24
C VAL A 340 -26.39 10.30 -12.11
N SER A 341 -25.98 11.58 -12.00
CA SER A 341 -26.50 12.64 -12.88
C SER A 341 -26.18 12.36 -14.34
N SER A 342 -24.96 11.92 -14.66
CA SER A 342 -24.58 11.58 -16.03
C SER A 342 -25.37 10.40 -16.59
N ILE A 343 -25.62 9.36 -15.79
CA ILE A 343 -26.45 8.19 -16.17
C ILE A 343 -27.90 8.61 -16.45
N ARG A 344 -28.43 9.54 -15.67
CA ARG A 344 -29.84 9.98 -15.73
C ARG A 344 -30.07 11.24 -16.60
N GLY A 345 -29.06 11.70 -17.33
CA GLY A 345 -29.15 12.88 -18.19
C GLY A 345 -29.23 14.22 -17.44
N GLY A 346 -28.79 14.26 -16.18
CA GLY A 346 -28.79 15.47 -15.35
C GLY A 346 -27.48 16.28 -15.49
N ARG A 347 -27.44 17.41 -14.77
CA ARG A 347 -26.25 18.27 -14.71
C ARG A 347 -25.27 17.82 -13.64
N ARG A 348 -23.95 17.92 -13.89
CA ARG A 348 -22.90 17.70 -12.92
C ARG A 348 -22.80 18.87 -11.94
N THR A 349 -22.42 18.57 -10.71
CA THR A 349 -22.18 19.55 -9.64
C THR A 349 -20.68 19.74 -9.42
N THR A 350 -20.31 20.95 -9.02
CA THR A 350 -18.93 21.31 -8.69
C THR A 350 -18.58 20.83 -7.26
N PHE A 351 -17.39 20.30 -7.10
CA PHE A 351 -16.85 19.95 -5.78
C PHE A 351 -16.55 21.21 -4.99
N GLN A 352 -17.12 21.29 -3.80
CA GLN A 352 -16.89 22.39 -2.85
C GLN A 352 -16.76 21.81 -1.44
N PHE A 353 -15.65 22.11 -0.80
CA PHE A 353 -15.44 21.72 0.58
C PHE A 353 -14.38 22.59 1.25
N LYS A 354 -14.70 23.09 2.43
CA LYS A 354 -13.77 23.78 3.31
C LYS A 354 -13.32 22.83 4.42
N GLU A 355 -12.02 22.77 4.66
CA GLU A 355 -11.42 21.91 5.67
C GLU A 355 -12.03 22.18 7.05
N LEU A 356 -12.43 21.13 7.78
CA LEU A 356 -13.05 21.23 9.11
C LEU A 356 -12.03 21.41 10.22
N GLY A 357 -10.81 20.93 9.99
CA GLY A 357 -9.74 21.00 10.96
C GLY A 357 -8.73 19.88 10.82
N LYS A 358 -7.68 19.95 11.60
CA LYS A 358 -6.55 19.01 11.62
C LYS A 358 -6.32 18.56 13.05
N LEU A 359 -6.07 17.26 13.23
CA LEU A 359 -5.81 16.66 14.53
C LEU A 359 -4.64 15.70 14.39
N GLY A 360 -3.76 15.67 15.40
CA GLY A 360 -2.61 14.73 15.46
C GLY A 360 -2.32 14.33 16.90
N VAL A 361 -2.12 13.03 17.10
CA VAL A 361 -1.74 12.46 18.39
C VAL A 361 -0.24 12.66 18.63
N LEU A 362 0.12 12.93 19.87
CA LEU A 362 1.50 13.06 20.33
C LEU A 362 1.88 11.95 21.32
N GLY A 363 1.11 10.84 21.36
CA GLY A 363 1.26 9.79 22.35
C GLY A 363 0.77 10.19 23.75
N HIS A 364 0.78 9.27 24.68
CA HIS A 364 0.53 9.43 26.12
C HIS A 364 -0.49 10.52 26.50
N ARG A 365 -1.73 10.39 26.05
CA ARG A 365 -2.87 11.29 26.38
C ARG A 365 -2.63 12.75 25.99
N SER A 366 -1.85 12.99 24.94
CA SER A 366 -1.60 14.34 24.41
C SER A 366 -1.80 14.37 22.91
N ALA A 367 -2.40 15.45 22.43
CA ALA A 367 -2.61 15.72 21.01
C ALA A 367 -2.58 17.22 20.72
N VAL A 368 -2.59 17.54 19.44
CA VAL A 368 -2.83 18.87 18.92
C VAL A 368 -4.03 18.84 17.98
N ALA A 369 -4.87 19.84 18.06
CA ALA A 369 -6.06 19.97 17.24
C ALA A 369 -6.27 21.43 16.84
N GLN A 370 -6.55 21.64 15.56
CA GLN A 370 -7.05 22.90 15.03
C GLN A 370 -8.40 22.60 14.40
N VAL A 371 -9.49 23.02 15.05
CA VAL A 371 -10.86 22.70 14.62
C VAL A 371 -11.64 24.01 14.53
N PHE A 372 -12.23 24.28 13.36
CA PHE A 372 -12.94 25.55 13.06
C PHE A 372 -12.13 26.82 13.40
N GLY A 373 -10.80 26.76 13.21
CA GLY A 373 -9.89 27.86 13.52
C GLY A 373 -9.49 27.98 15.01
N ILE A 374 -10.00 27.11 15.89
CA ILE A 374 -9.67 27.09 17.31
C ILE A 374 -8.55 26.10 17.56
N ASN A 375 -7.49 26.56 18.23
CA ASN A 375 -6.34 25.75 18.61
C ASN A 375 -6.57 25.11 19.97
N VAL A 376 -6.51 23.77 20.04
CA VAL A 376 -6.63 22.97 21.27
C VAL A 376 -5.40 22.07 21.37
N SER A 377 -4.87 21.87 22.59
CA SER A 377 -3.69 21.01 22.80
C SER A 377 -3.79 20.22 24.10
N GLY A 378 -2.93 19.21 24.26
CA GLY A 378 -2.82 18.38 25.44
C GLY A 378 -3.96 17.37 25.56
N PHE A 379 -4.39 17.10 26.80
CA PHE A 379 -5.41 16.10 27.12
C PHE A 379 -6.76 16.37 26.43
N LEU A 380 -7.19 17.63 26.39
CA LEU A 380 -8.48 17.99 25.76
C LEU A 380 -8.46 17.72 24.25
N ALA A 381 -7.34 18.04 23.58
CA ALA A 381 -7.16 17.72 22.16
C ALA A 381 -7.12 16.19 21.92
N TRP A 382 -6.50 15.44 22.81
CA TRP A 382 -6.45 13.98 22.75
C TRP A 382 -7.84 13.36 22.94
N PHE A 383 -8.63 13.82 23.91
CA PHE A 383 -10.00 13.37 24.10
C PHE A 383 -10.88 13.68 22.88
N LEU A 384 -10.74 14.90 22.32
CA LEU A 384 -11.42 15.31 21.10
C LEU A 384 -11.03 14.42 19.91
N TRP A 385 -9.74 14.12 19.74
CA TRP A 385 -9.22 13.24 18.70
C TRP A 385 -9.86 11.84 18.80
N ARG A 386 -9.81 11.21 19.99
CA ARG A 386 -10.44 9.89 20.23
C ARG A 386 -11.94 9.91 19.93
N THR A 387 -12.65 10.89 20.42
CA THR A 387 -14.10 11.01 20.19
C THR A 387 -14.45 11.17 18.71
N ILE A 388 -13.76 12.05 18.00
CA ILE A 388 -14.01 12.29 16.58
C ILE A 388 -13.70 11.03 15.75
N TYR A 389 -12.57 10.38 15.99
CA TYR A 389 -12.20 9.20 15.20
C TYR A 389 -13.03 7.96 15.55
N LEU A 390 -13.41 7.79 16.80
CA LEU A 390 -14.36 6.76 17.21
C LEU A 390 -15.71 6.93 16.48
N MET A 391 -16.22 8.15 16.39
CA MET A 391 -17.48 8.43 15.67
C MET A 391 -17.35 8.21 14.15
N LYS A 392 -16.19 8.46 13.58
CA LYS A 392 -15.92 8.25 12.15
C LYS A 392 -15.58 6.80 11.79
N LEU A 393 -15.25 5.96 12.76
CA LEU A 393 -14.94 4.56 12.53
C LEU A 393 -16.19 3.82 12.01
N PRO A 394 -16.11 3.09 10.89
CA PRO A 394 -17.25 2.36 10.34
C PRO A 394 -17.66 1.18 11.23
N GLY A 395 -18.97 1.06 11.49
CA GLY A 395 -19.57 -0.06 12.23
C GLY A 395 -19.67 0.15 13.74
N TRP A 396 -20.91 0.05 14.24
CA TRP A 396 -21.23 0.28 15.65
C TRP A 396 -20.50 -0.66 16.62
N GLY A 397 -20.50 -1.96 16.32
CA GLY A 397 -19.81 -2.96 17.15
C GLY A 397 -18.29 -2.71 17.25
N ARG A 398 -17.67 -2.15 16.19
CA ARG A 398 -16.26 -1.79 16.20
C ARG A 398 -15.99 -0.58 17.07
N ARG A 399 -16.85 0.44 17.03
CA ARG A 399 -16.76 1.58 17.93
C ARG A 399 -16.75 1.16 19.39
N LEU A 400 -17.61 0.21 19.75
CA LEU A 400 -17.66 -0.34 21.12
C LEU A 400 -16.37 -1.10 21.48
N LYS A 401 -15.85 -1.92 20.57
CA LYS A 401 -14.59 -2.64 20.79
C LYS A 401 -13.41 -1.68 20.99
N VAL A 402 -13.25 -0.70 20.10
CA VAL A 402 -12.17 0.29 20.21
C VAL A 402 -12.32 1.12 21.49
N ALA A 403 -13.53 1.55 21.84
CA ALA A 403 -13.76 2.28 23.09
C ALA A 403 -13.41 1.43 24.32
N ALA A 404 -13.75 0.14 24.33
CA ALA A 404 -13.38 -0.79 25.39
C ALA A 404 -11.86 -1.00 25.43
N SER A 405 -11.21 -1.26 24.28
CA SER A 405 -9.74 -1.39 24.19
C SER A 405 -9.05 -0.16 24.79
N TRP A 406 -9.41 1.03 24.33
CA TRP A 406 -8.86 2.27 24.86
C TRP A 406 -9.10 2.50 26.36
N THR A 407 -10.18 1.92 26.91
CA THR A 407 -10.45 1.99 28.35
C THR A 407 -9.53 1.03 29.12
N PHE A 408 -9.30 -0.18 28.58
CA PHE A 408 -8.38 -1.15 29.16
C PHE A 408 -6.93 -0.68 29.11
N ASP A 409 -6.50 -0.05 28.01
CA ASP A 409 -5.14 0.51 27.84
C ASP A 409 -4.80 1.61 28.85
N LEU A 410 -5.80 2.16 29.54
CA LEU A 410 -5.54 3.09 30.64
C LEU A 410 -4.95 2.41 31.89
N PHE A 411 -5.15 1.10 32.03
CA PHE A 411 -4.85 0.33 33.24
C PHE A 411 -3.90 -0.84 32.98
N LEU A 412 -3.81 -1.33 31.73
CA LEU A 412 -3.01 -2.49 31.38
C LEU A 412 -1.76 -2.05 30.60
N PRO A 413 -0.61 -2.70 30.83
CA PRO A 413 0.57 -2.44 30.02
C PRO A 413 0.39 -2.97 28.59
N PRO A 414 1.12 -2.41 27.59
CA PRO A 414 1.08 -2.90 26.22
C PRO A 414 1.62 -4.33 26.13
N GLU A 415 0.99 -5.14 25.26
CA GLU A 415 1.41 -6.51 25.02
C GLU A 415 2.77 -6.56 24.29
N LEU A 416 3.63 -7.50 24.71
CA LEU A 416 4.99 -7.68 24.21
C LEU A 416 5.10 -8.95 23.35
N VAL A 417 4.15 -9.15 22.45
CA VAL A 417 4.10 -10.35 21.61
C VAL A 417 4.57 -10.02 20.20
N GLN A 418 5.64 -10.69 19.76
CA GLN A 418 6.09 -10.68 18.38
C GLN A 418 5.30 -11.71 17.57
N LEU A 419 4.50 -11.24 16.62
CA LEU A 419 3.78 -12.11 15.71
C LEU A 419 4.69 -12.49 14.53
N LYS A 420 5.15 -13.74 14.48
CA LYS A 420 5.90 -14.25 13.34
C LYS A 420 4.95 -14.52 12.19
N LEU A 421 4.83 -13.57 11.28
CA LEU A 421 4.14 -13.75 10.02
C LEU A 421 5.14 -14.34 9.01
N THR A 422 5.21 -15.65 8.92
CA THR A 422 5.94 -16.32 7.84
C THR A 422 5.18 -16.12 6.54
N ASN A 423 5.69 -15.26 5.69
CA ASN A 423 5.15 -15.09 4.35
C ASN A 423 5.68 -16.22 3.47
N SER A 424 4.95 -17.33 3.41
CA SER A 424 5.27 -18.48 2.56
C SER A 424 4.92 -18.26 1.08
N MET A 425 4.47 -17.04 0.71
CA MET A 425 3.90 -16.81 -0.62
C MET A 425 4.90 -16.33 -1.69
N GLY A 426 6.07 -15.82 -1.32
CA GLY A 426 7.03 -15.27 -2.29
C GLY A 426 7.85 -16.36 -2.99
N VAL A 427 8.23 -17.37 -2.22
CA VAL A 427 8.95 -18.56 -2.70
C VAL A 427 8.25 -19.78 -2.11
N ALA A 428 7.77 -20.68 -2.95
CA ALA A 428 7.04 -21.86 -2.51
C ALA A 428 7.58 -23.13 -3.19
N HIS A 429 7.55 -24.24 -2.47
CA HIS A 429 7.68 -25.56 -3.08
C HIS A 429 6.30 -25.99 -3.61
N GLU A 430 6.26 -26.37 -4.87
CA GLU A 430 5.05 -26.89 -5.50
C GLU A 430 5.34 -28.26 -6.11
N HIS A 431 4.37 -29.16 -6.01
CA HIS A 431 4.44 -30.51 -6.53
C HIS A 431 3.39 -30.71 -7.61
N PHE A 432 3.79 -31.35 -8.71
CA PHE A 432 2.90 -31.66 -9.83
C PHE A 432 3.01 -33.14 -10.21
N GLU A 433 1.88 -33.77 -10.45
CA GLU A 433 1.77 -35.15 -10.89
C GLU A 433 1.93 -35.27 -12.41
N PRO A 434 2.37 -36.43 -12.93
CA PRO A 434 2.48 -36.67 -14.37
C PRO A 434 1.19 -36.35 -15.13
N GLY A 435 1.33 -35.60 -16.23
CA GLY A 435 0.20 -35.17 -17.06
C GLY A 435 -0.48 -33.87 -16.60
N GLN A 436 -0.14 -33.32 -15.44
CA GLN A 436 -0.66 -32.00 -15.04
C GLN A 436 -0.03 -30.89 -15.86
N GLU A 437 -0.85 -29.91 -16.23
CA GLU A 437 -0.41 -28.65 -16.82
C GLU A 437 -0.14 -27.64 -15.71
N ILE A 438 1.08 -27.10 -15.67
CA ILE A 438 1.50 -26.10 -14.69
C ILE A 438 0.89 -24.75 -15.05
N PHE A 439 0.91 -24.42 -16.33
CA PHE A 439 0.18 -23.29 -16.92
C PHE A 439 0.02 -23.52 -18.43
N ARG A 440 -0.90 -22.79 -19.04
CA ARG A 440 -1.25 -22.89 -20.46
C ARG A 440 -0.76 -21.69 -21.25
N GLN A 441 -0.54 -21.89 -22.52
CA GLN A 441 -0.32 -20.81 -23.48
C GLN A 441 -1.50 -19.81 -23.42
N GLY A 442 -1.19 -18.51 -23.29
CA GLY A 442 -2.17 -17.44 -23.14
C GLY A 442 -2.53 -17.08 -21.69
N ASP A 443 -2.11 -17.87 -20.69
CA ASP A 443 -2.27 -17.52 -19.29
C ASP A 443 -1.41 -16.30 -18.91
N LEU A 444 -1.81 -15.56 -17.87
CA LEU A 444 -0.96 -14.51 -17.30
C LEU A 444 0.18 -15.11 -16.48
N GLY A 445 1.41 -14.61 -16.73
CA GLY A 445 2.57 -15.03 -15.99
C GLY A 445 2.71 -14.26 -14.67
N ASP A 446 2.60 -14.97 -13.54
CA ASP A 446 2.76 -14.42 -12.19
C ASP A 446 3.96 -15.02 -11.44
N ARG A 447 4.55 -16.14 -11.95
CA ARG A 447 5.63 -16.89 -11.31
C ARG A 447 6.66 -17.39 -12.33
N ILE A 448 7.89 -17.55 -11.85
CA ILE A 448 8.94 -18.37 -12.45
C ILE A 448 9.06 -19.65 -11.63
N TYR A 449 9.42 -20.75 -12.28
CA TYR A 449 9.54 -22.08 -11.69
C TYR A 449 10.93 -22.63 -11.93
N ILE A 450 11.58 -23.12 -10.88
CA ILE A 450 12.89 -23.80 -10.94
C ILE A 450 12.67 -25.26 -10.59
N ILE A 451 13.07 -26.17 -11.46
CA ILE A 451 12.87 -27.62 -11.27
C ILE A 451 13.87 -28.13 -10.24
N SER A 452 13.38 -28.73 -9.15
CA SER A 452 14.17 -29.43 -8.15
C SER A 452 14.33 -30.90 -8.48
N SER A 453 13.25 -31.55 -8.94
CA SER A 453 13.23 -32.96 -9.37
C SER A 453 12.16 -33.18 -10.44
N GLY A 454 12.30 -34.28 -11.23
CA GLY A 454 11.35 -34.61 -12.29
C GLY A 454 11.64 -33.90 -13.61
N ARG A 455 10.69 -34.01 -14.57
CA ARG A 455 10.81 -33.44 -15.91
C ARG A 455 9.51 -32.76 -16.35
N ALA A 456 9.63 -31.64 -17.06
CA ALA A 456 8.56 -30.93 -17.69
C ALA A 456 8.78 -30.76 -19.19
N GLU A 457 7.71 -30.73 -19.96
CA GLU A 457 7.70 -30.46 -21.39
C GLU A 457 7.06 -29.09 -21.67
N VAL A 458 7.71 -28.31 -22.52
CA VAL A 458 7.22 -27.05 -23.03
C VAL A 458 6.59 -27.27 -24.38
N VAL A 459 5.29 -27.01 -24.52
CA VAL A 459 4.52 -27.27 -25.74
C VAL A 459 3.88 -25.98 -26.22
N ARG A 460 3.96 -25.73 -27.51
CA ARG A 460 3.29 -24.60 -28.17
C ARG A 460 2.26 -25.09 -29.16
N THR A 461 1.07 -24.51 -29.09
CA THR A 461 -0.01 -24.80 -30.04
C THR A 461 -0.06 -23.71 -31.12
N GLU A 462 0.10 -24.10 -32.38
CA GLU A 462 -0.09 -23.25 -33.55
C GLU A 462 -0.95 -23.96 -34.59
N GLY A 463 -1.93 -23.25 -35.14
CA GLY A 463 -2.83 -23.83 -36.16
C GLY A 463 -3.63 -25.07 -35.68
N GLY A 464 -3.74 -25.29 -34.37
CA GLY A 464 -4.41 -26.46 -33.77
C GLY A 464 -3.49 -27.69 -33.63
N GLN A 465 -2.20 -27.57 -33.94
CA GLN A 465 -1.19 -28.65 -33.74
C GLN A 465 -0.26 -28.27 -32.59
N GLU A 466 0.07 -29.27 -31.76
CA GLU A 466 1.02 -29.12 -30.65
C GLU A 466 2.45 -29.39 -31.13
N HIS A 467 3.36 -28.49 -30.80
CA HIS A 467 4.78 -28.62 -31.08
C HIS A 467 5.56 -28.64 -29.75
N SER A 468 6.29 -29.72 -29.48
CA SER A 468 7.19 -29.80 -28.35
C SER A 468 8.42 -28.93 -28.62
N LEU A 469 8.62 -27.91 -27.77
CA LEU A 469 9.69 -26.93 -27.90
C LEU A 469 10.93 -27.31 -27.09
N ALA A 470 10.74 -27.85 -25.88
CA ALA A 470 11.82 -28.22 -24.98
C ALA A 470 11.38 -29.24 -23.93
N LEU A 471 12.35 -30.06 -23.49
CA LEU A 471 12.26 -30.92 -22.31
C LEU A 471 13.16 -30.31 -21.24
N LEU A 472 12.61 -30.06 -20.06
CA LEU A 472 13.30 -29.40 -18.95
C LEU A 472 13.45 -30.37 -17.78
N GLY A 473 14.62 -30.36 -17.14
CA GLY A 473 14.98 -31.21 -16.02
C GLY A 473 15.51 -30.44 -14.80
N PRO A 474 16.02 -31.15 -13.78
CA PRO A 474 16.49 -30.54 -12.54
C PRO A 474 17.56 -29.44 -12.77
N GLY A 475 17.40 -28.31 -12.07
CA GLY A 475 18.24 -27.12 -12.19
C GLY A 475 17.83 -26.17 -13.31
N GLU A 476 16.98 -26.59 -14.23
CA GLU A 476 16.42 -25.69 -15.25
C GLU A 476 15.20 -24.94 -14.74
N TYR A 477 14.82 -23.86 -15.42
CA TYR A 477 13.70 -23.00 -15.03
C TYR A 477 12.82 -22.66 -16.22
N PHE A 478 11.56 -22.27 -15.95
CA PHE A 478 10.60 -21.88 -16.97
C PHE A 478 9.62 -20.80 -16.43
N GLY A 479 8.93 -20.15 -17.36
CA GLY A 479 7.95 -19.11 -17.02
C GLY A 479 8.53 -17.69 -16.93
N GLU A 480 9.84 -17.52 -17.14
CA GLU A 480 10.55 -16.25 -17.10
C GLU A 480 10.11 -15.24 -18.17
N MET A 481 9.78 -15.73 -19.37
CA MET A 481 9.48 -14.89 -20.53
C MET A 481 8.27 -13.97 -20.30
N ALA A 482 7.23 -14.48 -19.67
CA ALA A 482 6.03 -13.72 -19.36
C ALA A 482 6.28 -12.67 -18.27
N LEU A 483 7.19 -12.93 -17.34
CA LEU A 483 7.51 -12.00 -16.25
C LEU A 483 8.35 -10.80 -16.73
N LEU A 484 9.36 -11.06 -17.55
CA LEU A 484 10.27 -10.03 -18.05
C LEU A 484 9.61 -9.12 -19.09
N ASN A 485 8.76 -9.69 -19.96
CA ASN A 485 8.10 -8.93 -21.03
C ASN A 485 6.70 -8.42 -20.67
N GLN A 486 6.20 -8.72 -19.46
CA GLN A 486 4.85 -8.38 -19.02
C GLN A 486 3.75 -8.88 -20.00
N THR A 487 3.95 -10.06 -20.55
CA THR A 487 3.06 -10.69 -21.53
C THR A 487 2.40 -11.94 -20.95
N THR A 488 1.51 -12.56 -21.72
CA THR A 488 0.95 -13.88 -21.42
C THR A 488 2.00 -14.99 -21.68
N ARG A 489 1.74 -16.19 -21.16
CA ARG A 489 2.54 -17.39 -21.39
C ARG A 489 2.60 -17.73 -22.88
N ASN A 490 3.78 -17.86 -23.43
CA ASN A 490 3.99 -18.13 -24.85
C ASN A 490 3.83 -19.62 -25.23
N ALA A 491 3.79 -20.49 -24.23
CA ALA A 491 3.67 -21.93 -24.38
C ALA A 491 2.98 -22.54 -23.15
N THR A 492 2.47 -23.74 -23.28
CA THR A 492 1.99 -24.59 -22.19
C THR A 492 3.17 -25.37 -21.60
N VAL A 493 3.23 -25.51 -20.28
CA VAL A 493 4.19 -26.40 -19.62
C VAL A 493 3.42 -27.50 -18.92
N ARG A 494 3.75 -28.75 -19.26
CA ARG A 494 3.15 -29.94 -18.67
C ARG A 494 4.18 -30.84 -18.01
N CYS A 495 3.75 -31.52 -16.98
CA CYS A 495 4.54 -32.43 -16.19
C CYS A 495 4.64 -33.79 -16.91
N LEU A 496 5.83 -34.31 -17.17
CA LEU A 496 6.03 -35.63 -17.75
C LEU A 496 6.22 -36.73 -16.69
N GLU A 497 6.89 -36.38 -15.60
CA GLU A 497 7.14 -37.22 -14.44
C GLU A 497 6.73 -36.47 -13.21
N SER A 498 6.62 -37.10 -12.03
CA SER A 498 6.42 -36.43 -10.76
C SER A 498 7.44 -35.28 -10.60
N LEU A 499 6.97 -34.05 -10.52
CA LEU A 499 7.76 -32.83 -10.67
C LEU A 499 7.67 -31.97 -9.40
N ASP A 500 8.82 -31.73 -8.79
CA ASP A 500 8.94 -30.75 -7.70
C ASP A 500 9.63 -29.50 -8.21
N VAL A 501 9.05 -28.35 -7.93
CA VAL A 501 9.59 -27.05 -8.34
C VAL A 501 9.64 -26.07 -7.19
N LEU A 502 10.59 -25.15 -7.27
CA LEU A 502 10.60 -23.93 -6.48
C LEU A 502 9.96 -22.82 -7.30
N SER A 503 8.82 -22.32 -6.91
CA SER A 503 8.16 -21.21 -7.57
C SER A 503 8.48 -19.88 -6.87
N ILE A 504 8.77 -18.85 -7.68
CA ILE A 504 9.06 -17.48 -7.21
C ILE A 504 8.06 -16.56 -7.87
N HIS A 505 7.32 -15.79 -7.04
CA HIS A 505 6.33 -14.87 -7.57
C HIS A 505 6.99 -13.65 -8.25
N LYS A 506 6.31 -13.08 -9.25
CA LYS A 506 6.74 -11.92 -10.07
C LYS A 506 7.31 -10.77 -9.24
N ARG A 507 6.69 -10.45 -8.11
CA ARG A 507 7.12 -9.36 -7.24
C ARG A 507 8.51 -9.61 -6.65
N GLU A 508 8.74 -10.79 -6.11
CA GLU A 508 10.01 -11.20 -5.50
C GLU A 508 11.09 -11.36 -6.57
N PHE A 509 10.72 -11.94 -7.72
CA PHE A 509 11.61 -12.03 -8.87
C PHE A 509 12.05 -10.65 -9.37
N SER A 510 11.12 -9.68 -9.46
CA SER A 510 11.44 -8.31 -9.88
C SER A 510 12.39 -7.62 -8.91
N VAL A 511 12.24 -7.85 -7.60
CA VAL A 511 13.17 -7.33 -6.58
C VAL A 511 14.56 -7.96 -6.75
N LEU A 512 14.64 -9.28 -6.95
CA LEU A 512 15.91 -9.97 -7.17
C LEU A 512 16.60 -9.49 -8.45
N ALA A 513 15.85 -9.38 -9.55
CA ALA A 513 16.38 -8.91 -10.84
C ALA A 513 16.83 -7.43 -10.80
N ALA A 514 16.18 -6.59 -10.00
CA ALA A 514 16.58 -5.19 -9.83
C ALA A 514 17.88 -5.05 -9.02
N ASN A 515 18.10 -5.93 -8.03
CA ASN A 515 19.24 -5.85 -7.12
C ASN A 515 20.44 -6.72 -7.53
N LEU A 516 20.26 -7.63 -8.49
CA LEU A 516 21.29 -8.53 -8.99
C LEU A 516 21.42 -8.42 -10.52
N PRO A 517 22.12 -7.40 -11.06
CA PRO A 517 22.23 -7.17 -12.49
C PRO A 517 22.76 -8.39 -13.27
N ALA A 518 23.75 -9.11 -12.73
CA ALA A 518 24.30 -10.32 -13.34
C ALA A 518 23.25 -11.43 -13.48
N MET A 519 22.33 -11.55 -12.53
CA MET A 519 21.22 -12.49 -12.62
C MET A 519 20.25 -12.09 -13.73
N ARG A 520 19.90 -10.82 -13.82
CA ARG A 520 19.05 -10.29 -14.89
C ARG A 520 19.65 -10.54 -16.27
N GLU A 521 20.92 -10.21 -16.46
CA GLU A 521 21.64 -10.47 -17.73
C GLU A 521 21.64 -11.95 -18.11
N SER A 522 21.85 -12.85 -17.14
CA SER A 522 21.77 -14.30 -17.36
C SER A 522 20.39 -14.74 -17.84
N PHE A 523 19.32 -14.24 -17.21
CA PHE A 523 17.94 -14.54 -17.64
C PHE A 523 17.64 -13.98 -19.03
N GLU A 524 18.06 -12.75 -19.34
CA GLU A 524 17.90 -12.13 -20.67
C GLU A 524 18.64 -12.93 -21.76
N GLN A 525 19.84 -13.43 -21.48
CA GLN A 525 20.59 -14.28 -22.41
C GLN A 525 19.86 -15.60 -22.71
N VAL A 526 19.42 -16.32 -21.66
CA VAL A 526 18.69 -17.58 -21.84
C VAL A 526 17.36 -17.35 -22.56
N MET A 527 16.66 -16.27 -22.25
CA MET A 527 15.41 -15.89 -22.93
C MET A 527 15.63 -15.68 -24.44
N ASN A 528 16.68 -14.96 -24.82
CA ASN A 528 17.01 -14.71 -26.23
C ASN A 528 17.38 -16.01 -26.96
N GLN A 529 18.13 -16.91 -26.32
CA GLN A 529 18.45 -18.24 -26.87
C GLN A 529 17.17 -19.07 -27.08
N ARG A 530 16.29 -19.14 -26.09
CA ARG A 530 15.03 -19.89 -26.19
C ARG A 530 14.08 -19.31 -27.23
N ARG A 531 14.04 -17.98 -27.39
CA ARG A 531 13.25 -17.33 -28.44
C ARG A 531 13.75 -17.72 -29.85
N SER A 532 15.06 -17.66 -30.09
CA SER A 532 15.65 -18.06 -31.35
C SER A 532 15.44 -19.55 -31.64
N ALA A 533 15.55 -20.42 -30.61
CA ALA A 533 15.26 -21.83 -30.74
C ALA A 533 13.78 -22.09 -31.11
N THR A 534 12.86 -21.42 -30.46
CA THR A 534 11.42 -21.50 -30.75
C THR A 534 11.12 -21.11 -32.21
N GLU A 535 11.68 -19.98 -32.66
CA GLU A 535 11.51 -19.52 -34.06
C GLU A 535 12.07 -20.53 -35.06
N SER A 536 13.18 -21.19 -34.74
CA SER A 536 13.79 -22.22 -35.61
C SER A 536 12.98 -23.51 -35.68
N VAL A 537 12.34 -23.94 -34.60
CA VAL A 537 11.46 -25.11 -34.56
C VAL A 537 10.21 -24.87 -35.38
N LEU A 538 9.60 -23.69 -35.25
CA LEU A 538 8.40 -23.31 -35.97
C LEU A 538 8.66 -23.14 -37.48
N ALA A 539 9.80 -22.58 -37.87
CA ALA A 539 10.19 -22.45 -39.28
C ALA A 539 10.46 -23.81 -39.98
N LYS A 540 10.72 -24.87 -39.23
CA LYS A 540 10.89 -26.25 -39.76
C LYS A 540 9.58 -27.01 -39.84
N ALA A 541 8.54 -26.55 -39.17
CA ALA A 541 7.20 -27.18 -39.12
C ALA A 541 6.21 -26.56 -40.13
N THR A 542 6.57 -25.41 -40.74
CA THR A 542 5.91 -24.78 -41.89
C THR A 542 6.62 -25.17 -43.17
#